data_8f7e83a59d877477f4cbce0a921c8405
#
_entry.id   8f7e83a59d877477f4cbce0a921c8405
#
_cell.length_a   1.000
_cell.length_b   1.000
_cell.length_c   1.000
_cell.angle_alpha   90.00
_cell.angle_beta   90.00
_cell.angle_gamma   90.00
#
_symmetry.space_group_name_H-M   'P 1'
#
loop_
_entity.id
_entity.type
_entity.pdbx_description
1 polymer ?
#
loop_
_entity_poly.entity_id
_entity_poly.type
_entity_poly.pdbx_seq_one_letter_code
_entity_poly.pdbx_strand_id
1 'polypeptide(L)' 'MSALVGVIMGSKSDWSTLSHTADMLEKLGIPYEVKVVSAHRTPDLLFQYAEEAEGRGIEVIIAGAGGAAHLPGMCAA' A
#
# COMPACT_ATOMS: atom_id res chain seq x y z
N MET A 1 17.96 2.40 -3.29
CA MET A 1 17.44 2.85 -2.00
C MET A 1 16.16 2.12 -1.64
N SER A 2 15.99 1.83 -0.36
CA SER A 2 14.76 1.20 0.10
C SER A 2 13.60 2.19 0.07
N ALA A 3 12.39 1.71 -0.22
CA ALA A 3 11.20 2.55 -0.15
C ALA A 3 10.90 2.93 1.30
N LEU A 4 10.47 4.18 1.53
CA LEU A 4 10.03 4.65 2.84
C LEU A 4 8.51 4.57 2.96
N VAL A 5 7.79 4.59 1.84
CA VAL A 5 6.33 4.57 1.79
C VAL A 5 5.88 3.39 0.93
N GLY A 6 4.96 2.61 1.46
CA GLY A 6 4.29 1.56 0.72
C GLY A 6 2.89 2.03 0.32
N VAL A 7 2.57 1.96 -0.96
CA VAL A 7 1.22 2.29 -1.46
C VAL A 7 0.57 0.97 -1.87
N ILE A 8 -0.46 0.56 -1.14
CA ILE A 8 -1.14 -0.70 -1.42
C ILE A 8 -2.61 -0.44 -1.79
N MET A 9 -3.13 -1.31 -2.64
CA MET A 9 -4.50 -1.17 -3.13
C MET A 9 -5.13 -2.55 -3.31
N GLY A 10 -6.45 -2.61 -3.22
CA GLY A 10 -7.19 -3.87 -3.30
C GLY A 10 -7.33 -4.41 -4.72
N SER A 11 -7.24 -3.55 -5.73
CA SER A 11 -7.31 -3.96 -7.12
C SER A 11 -6.67 -2.90 -8.02
N LYS A 12 -6.39 -3.29 -9.26
CA LYS A 12 -5.80 -2.37 -10.23
C LYS A 12 -6.72 -1.18 -10.54
N SER A 13 -8.02 -1.32 -10.34
CA SER A 13 -8.96 -0.24 -10.59
C SER A 13 -8.77 0.93 -9.61
N ASP A 14 -8.18 0.68 -8.44
CA ASP A 14 -7.88 1.73 -7.47
C ASP A 14 -6.71 2.60 -7.89
N TRP A 15 -5.93 2.15 -8.87
CA TRP A 15 -4.77 2.90 -9.35
C TRP A 15 -5.13 4.28 -9.91
N SER A 16 -6.31 4.40 -10.53
CA SER A 16 -6.74 5.70 -11.06
C SER A 16 -6.79 6.77 -9.97
N THR A 17 -7.10 6.39 -8.74
CA THR A 17 -7.11 7.29 -7.60
C THR A 17 -5.74 7.37 -6.93
N LEU A 18 -5.12 6.22 -6.66
CA LEU A 18 -3.85 6.18 -5.93
C LEU A 18 -2.66 6.63 -6.75
N SER A 19 -2.79 6.67 -8.09
CA SER A 19 -1.73 7.23 -8.94
C SER A 19 -1.41 8.68 -8.60
N HIS A 20 -2.40 9.44 -8.14
CA HIS A 20 -2.18 10.82 -7.72
C HIS A 20 -1.30 10.89 -6.47
N THR A 21 -1.48 9.94 -5.57
CA THR A 21 -0.64 9.83 -4.37
C THR A 21 0.80 9.49 -4.76
N ALA A 22 0.99 8.53 -5.67
CA ALA A 22 2.32 8.16 -6.15
C ALA A 22 3.00 9.35 -6.84
N ASP A 23 2.28 10.11 -7.66
CA ASP A 23 2.82 11.29 -8.32
C ASP A 23 3.28 12.34 -7.30
N MET A 24 2.51 12.53 -6.23
CA MET A 24 2.88 13.47 -5.18
C MET A 24 4.14 13.03 -4.46
N LEU A 25 4.25 11.74 -4.14
CA LEU A 25 5.44 11.21 -3.49
C LEU A 25 6.69 11.38 -4.38
N GLU A 26 6.54 11.16 -5.67
CA GLU A 26 7.62 11.34 -6.62
C GLU A 26 8.07 12.80 -6.70
N LYS A 27 7.13 13.74 -6.72
CA LYS A 27 7.44 15.17 -6.72
C LYS A 27 8.16 15.61 -5.45
N LEU A 28 7.82 14.99 -4.32
CA LEU A 28 8.46 15.31 -3.05
C LEU A 28 9.80 14.59 -2.86
N GLY A 29 10.17 13.73 -3.80
CA GLY A 29 11.43 12.98 -3.71
C GLY A 29 11.42 11.89 -2.65
N ILE A 30 10.24 11.38 -2.29
CA ILE A 30 10.09 10.33 -1.28
C ILE A 30 10.09 8.97 -1.98
N PRO A 31 11.02 8.07 -1.66
CA PRO A 31 11.03 6.71 -2.23
C PRO A 31 9.77 5.96 -1.82
N TYR A 32 9.12 5.32 -2.79
CA TYR A 32 7.88 4.56 -2.53
C TYR A 32 7.82 3.31 -3.39
N GLU A 33 6.98 2.38 -2.98
CA GLU A 33 6.65 1.20 -3.78
C GLU A 33 5.13 1.08 -3.86
N VAL A 34 4.64 0.42 -4.92
CA VAL A 34 3.21 0.21 -5.16
C VAL A 34 2.93 -1.28 -5.29
N LYS A 35 1.93 -1.77 -4.57
CA LYS A 35 1.50 -3.16 -4.66
C LYS A 35 0.00 -3.30 -4.66
N VAL A 36 -0.49 -4.30 -5.39
CA VAL A 36 -1.90 -4.69 -5.37
C VAL A 36 -2.03 -5.89 -4.43
N VAL A 37 -2.74 -5.70 -3.32
CA VAL A 37 -2.91 -6.73 -2.29
C VAL A 37 -4.38 -6.72 -1.85
N SER A 38 -5.09 -7.81 -2.10
CA SER A 38 -6.51 -7.86 -1.77
C SER A 38 -6.75 -8.42 -0.37
N ALA A 39 -7.53 -7.69 0.44
CA ALA A 39 -7.91 -8.16 1.77
C ALA A 39 -8.79 -9.41 1.72
N HIS A 40 -9.55 -9.56 0.65
CA HIS A 40 -10.49 -10.68 0.50
C HIS A 40 -9.92 -11.84 -0.32
N ARG A 41 -9.15 -11.54 -1.37
CA ARG A 41 -8.60 -12.57 -2.26
C ARG A 41 -7.23 -13.08 -1.83
N THR A 42 -6.41 -12.22 -1.26
CA THR A 42 -5.05 -12.58 -0.84
C THR A 42 -4.74 -12.04 0.57
N PRO A 43 -5.52 -12.46 1.59
CA PRO A 43 -5.30 -11.95 2.95
C PRO A 43 -3.93 -12.29 3.52
N ASP A 44 -3.42 -13.49 3.22
CA ASP A 44 -2.10 -13.89 3.72
C ASP A 44 -0.99 -13.01 3.14
N LEU A 45 -1.10 -12.64 1.86
CA LEU A 45 -0.14 -11.76 1.23
C LEU A 45 -0.19 -10.36 1.86
N LEU A 46 -1.38 -9.90 2.21
CA LEU A 46 -1.56 -8.62 2.89
C LEU A 46 -0.87 -8.63 4.26
N PHE A 47 -1.12 -9.66 5.06
CA PHE A 47 -0.51 -9.76 6.39
C PHE A 47 1.02 -9.89 6.29
N GLN A 48 1.50 -10.68 5.34
CA GLN A 48 2.92 -10.83 5.10
C GLN A 48 3.56 -9.49 4.73
N TYR A 49 2.90 -8.72 3.85
CA TYR A 49 3.40 -7.40 3.46
C TYR A 49 3.50 -6.49 4.68
N ALA A 50 2.46 -6.44 5.51
CA ALA A 50 2.45 -5.60 6.70
C ALA A 50 3.55 -5.99 7.69
N GLU A 51 3.78 -7.29 7.89
CA GLU A 51 4.82 -7.77 8.80
C GLU A 51 6.22 -7.43 8.31
N GLU A 52 6.45 -7.55 7.00
CA GLU A 52 7.77 -7.33 6.42
C GLU A 52 8.11 -5.85 6.21
N ALA A 53 7.09 -4.99 6.13
CA ALA A 53 7.28 -3.57 5.80
C ALA A 53 8.25 -2.88 6.76
N GLU A 54 8.08 -3.08 8.04
CA GLU A 54 8.93 -2.48 9.06
C GLU A 54 10.38 -2.92 8.91
N GLY A 55 10.59 -4.22 8.69
CA GLY A 55 11.94 -4.76 8.51
C GLY A 55 12.63 -4.27 7.25
N ARG A 56 11.86 -3.83 6.24
CA ARG A 56 12.42 -3.28 5.01
C ARG A 56 12.60 -1.76 5.06
N GLY A 57 12.28 -1.14 6.19
CA GLY A 57 12.47 0.29 6.36
C GLY A 57 11.28 1.15 5.92
N ILE A 58 10.14 0.52 5.64
CA ILE A 58 8.93 1.26 5.30
C ILE A 58 8.34 1.88 6.57
N GLU A 59 8.19 3.19 6.57
CA GLU A 59 7.72 3.93 7.73
C GLU A 59 6.23 4.25 7.66
N VAL A 60 5.67 4.36 6.45
CA VAL A 60 4.28 4.71 6.23
C VAL A 60 3.68 3.79 5.17
N ILE A 61 2.47 3.31 5.41
CA ILE A 61 1.72 2.55 4.42
C ILE A 61 0.46 3.34 4.09
N ILE A 62 0.28 3.67 2.80
CA ILE A 62 -0.92 4.32 2.30
C ILE A 62 -1.76 3.23 1.65
N ALA A 63 -2.94 2.96 2.23
CA ALA A 63 -3.80 1.89 1.76
C ALA A 63 -5.11 2.45 1.24
N GLY A 64 -5.50 2.06 0.03
CA GLY A 64 -6.75 2.47 -0.58
C GLY A 64 -7.54 1.28 -1.08
N ALA A 65 -8.86 1.33 -0.90
CA ALA A 65 -9.75 0.28 -1.39
C ALA A 65 -11.09 0.89 -1.78
N GLY A 66 -11.63 0.46 -2.91
CA GLY A 66 -12.96 0.85 -3.33
C GLY A 66 -14.02 0.05 -2.57
N GLY A 67 -15.23 0.61 -2.42
CA GLY A 67 -16.29 -0.05 -1.69
C GLY A 67 -16.02 -0.15 -0.21
N ALA A 68 -16.02 -1.36 0.34
CA ALA A 68 -15.75 -1.58 1.76
C ALA A 68 -14.25 -1.50 2.02
N ALA A 69 -13.82 -0.57 2.85
CA ALA A 69 -12.41 -0.31 3.11
C ALA A 69 -11.83 -1.23 4.20
N HIS A 70 -11.83 -2.53 3.94
CA HIS A 70 -11.26 -3.51 4.87
C HIS A 70 -9.74 -3.59 4.82
N LEU A 71 -9.15 -3.26 3.66
CA LEU A 71 -7.71 -3.35 3.46
C LEU A 71 -6.90 -2.53 4.48
N PRO A 72 -7.20 -1.25 4.72
CA PRO A 72 -6.43 -0.47 5.69
C PRO A 72 -6.52 -1.04 7.11
N GLY A 73 -7.70 -1.46 7.53
CA GLY A 73 -7.90 -2.02 8.86
C GLY A 73 -7.15 -3.33 9.06
N MET A 74 -7.18 -4.21 8.07
CA MET A 74 -6.46 -5.48 8.11
C MET A 74 -4.95 -5.27 8.08
N CYS A 75 -4.47 -4.29 7.34
CA CYS A 75 -3.06 -3.95 7.29
C CYS A 75 -2.55 -3.46 8.64
N ALA A 76 -3.37 -2.68 9.34
CA ALA A 76 -3.00 -2.13 10.64
C ALA A 76 -3.03 -3.15 11.77
N ALA A 77 -3.75 -4.23 11.56
CA ALA A 77 -3.85 -5.29 12.60
C ALA A 77 -2.52 -6.11 12.73
#